data_2c0a2d4c3e33666e13e74672840a7be9
#
_entry.id   2c0a2d4c3e33666e13e74672840a7be9
#
_cell.length_a   1.000
_cell.length_b   1.000
_cell.length_c   1.000
_cell.angle_alpha   90.00
_cell.angle_beta   90.00
_cell.angle_gamma   90.00
#
_symmetry.space_group_name_H-M   'P 1'
#
loop_
_entity.id
_entity.type
_entity.pdbx_description
1 polymer ?
#
loop_
_entity_poly.entity_id
_entity_poly.type
_entity_poly.pdbx_seq_one_letter_code
_entity_poly.pdbx_strand_id
1 'polypeptide(L)'
;MNCKQANENISIREILESFSLFPSKDNRRTAFYLAFDREEKTPSLSVNFEKNTAFDFGTGAKYDNVSLVQGIKKCSVSEALEYLKRFDYSIPINKKMENEDFKPKSGYQILEIKEVEHPSLIEYLKTRKLASLKSELKEIHYELNGKNYFGL
;
A
#
# COMPACT_ATOMS: atom_id res chain seq x y z
N MET A 1 -16.01 10.25 5.71
CA MET A 1 -15.70 9.13 6.64
C MET A 1 -15.94 9.61 8.07
N ASN A 2 -16.58 8.80 8.89
CA ASN A 2 -16.78 9.04 10.32
C ASN A 2 -15.87 8.11 11.14
N CYS A 3 -15.80 8.32 12.49
CA CYS A 3 -14.91 7.51 13.36
C CYS A 3 -15.23 6.01 13.31
N LYS A 4 -16.53 5.62 13.23
CA LYS A 4 -16.94 4.23 13.14
C LYS A 4 -16.41 3.59 11.85
N GLN A 5 -16.62 4.24 10.71
CA GLN A 5 -16.10 3.77 9.41
C GLN A 5 -14.57 3.68 9.39
N ALA A 6 -13.88 4.65 9.99
CA ALA A 6 -12.43 4.62 10.10
C ALA A 6 -11.93 3.41 10.91
N ASN A 7 -12.63 3.06 12.00
CA ASN A 7 -12.25 1.95 12.86
C ASN A 7 -12.62 0.58 12.29
N GLU A 8 -13.68 0.49 11.46
CA GLU A 8 -14.14 -0.77 10.87
C GLU A 8 -13.44 -1.10 9.55
N ASN A 9 -13.14 -0.10 8.71
CA ASN A 9 -12.72 -0.31 7.34
C ASN A 9 -11.20 -0.18 7.13
N ILE A 10 -10.46 0.41 8.07
CA ILE A 10 -9.03 0.65 7.93
C ILE A 10 -8.26 -0.25 8.88
N SER A 11 -7.22 -0.91 8.38
CA SER A 11 -6.36 -1.75 9.20
C SER A 11 -5.43 -0.90 10.07
N ILE A 12 -5.42 -1.16 11.38
CA ILE A 12 -4.49 -0.51 12.32
C ILE A 12 -3.02 -0.81 11.95
N ARG A 13 -2.76 -1.96 11.31
CA ARG A 13 -1.43 -2.32 10.79
C ARG A 13 -0.98 -1.34 9.72
N GLU A 14 -1.82 -1.06 8.73
CA GLU A 14 -1.51 -0.13 7.63
C GLU A 14 -1.26 1.29 8.15
N ILE A 15 -2.01 1.70 9.17
CA ILE A 15 -1.79 3.00 9.85
C ILE A 15 -0.39 3.04 10.46
N LEU A 16 -0.01 2.03 11.26
CA LEU A 16 1.30 1.97 11.90
C LEU A 16 2.44 1.95 10.88
N GLU A 17 2.32 1.14 9.84
CA GLU A 17 3.29 1.06 8.74
C GLU A 17 3.45 2.41 8.02
N SER A 18 2.37 3.19 7.87
CA SER A 18 2.42 4.52 7.26
C SER A 18 3.22 5.55 8.07
N PHE A 19 3.40 5.28 9.36
CA PHE A 19 4.27 6.05 10.25
C PHE A 19 5.66 5.41 10.42
N SER A 20 5.99 4.40 9.60
CA SER A 20 7.23 3.62 9.71
C SER A 20 7.41 2.93 11.06
N LEU A 21 6.29 2.59 11.72
CA LEU A 21 6.27 1.81 12.94
C LEU A 21 6.09 0.34 12.59
N PHE A 22 7.10 -0.47 12.90
CA PHE A 22 7.11 -1.90 12.61
C PHE A 22 7.14 -2.71 13.91
N PRO A 23 6.53 -3.91 13.93
CA PRO A 23 6.46 -4.70 15.14
C PRO A 23 7.83 -5.31 15.50
N SER A 24 8.14 -5.31 16.78
CA SER A 24 9.29 -6.06 17.35
C SER A 24 8.98 -7.56 17.46
N LYS A 25 7.70 -7.89 17.66
CA LYS A 25 7.17 -9.27 17.67
C LYS A 25 5.82 -9.28 17.00
N ASP A 26 5.58 -10.25 16.10
CA ASP A 26 4.33 -10.41 15.36
C ASP A 26 3.86 -11.87 15.41
N ASN A 27 2.65 -12.10 15.93
CA ASN A 27 2.00 -13.41 16.03
C ASN A 27 0.77 -13.52 15.11
N ARG A 28 0.71 -12.75 14.03
CA ARG A 28 -0.42 -12.64 13.09
C ARG A 28 -1.70 -12.01 13.66
N ARG A 29 -2.13 -12.41 14.86
CA ARG A 29 -3.31 -11.86 15.55
C ARG A 29 -2.97 -10.64 16.40
N THR A 30 -1.80 -10.67 17.02
CA THR A 30 -1.29 -9.64 17.91
C THR A 30 0.15 -9.33 17.60
N ALA A 31 0.55 -8.09 17.77
CA ALA A 31 1.93 -7.68 17.63
C ALA A 31 2.33 -6.69 18.73
N PHE A 32 3.62 -6.64 19.03
CA PHE A 32 4.18 -5.71 19.99
C PHE A 32 5.10 -4.72 19.30
N TYR A 33 4.85 -3.45 19.53
CA TYR A 33 5.58 -2.30 19.00
C TYR A 33 6.26 -1.55 20.14
N LEU A 34 7.31 -0.81 19.85
CA LEU A 34 7.78 0.24 20.72
C LEU A 34 6.74 1.37 20.78
N ALA A 35 6.65 2.06 21.92
CA ALA A 35 5.76 3.23 22.04
C ALA A 35 6.16 4.29 21.02
N PHE A 36 5.16 5.02 20.51
CA PHE A 36 5.37 6.08 19.52
C PHE A 36 5.60 7.46 20.14
N ASP A 37 5.43 7.59 21.44
CA ASP A 37 5.46 8.87 22.16
C ASP A 37 6.63 9.01 23.15
N ARG A 38 7.43 7.94 23.29
CA ARG A 38 8.60 7.87 24.18
C ARG A 38 9.65 6.92 23.67
N GLU A 39 10.87 7.08 24.15
CA GLU A 39 11.93 6.10 23.93
C GLU A 39 11.84 4.95 24.95
N GLU A 40 11.85 3.73 24.47
CA GLU A 40 11.83 2.54 25.31
C GLU A 40 12.66 1.40 24.66
N LYS A 41 13.17 0.50 25.51
CA LYS A 41 13.95 -0.67 25.05
C LYS A 41 13.08 -1.92 24.89
N THR A 42 11.96 -1.98 25.59
CA THR A 42 11.05 -3.12 25.60
C THR A 42 9.72 -2.70 24.98
N PRO A 43 9.23 -3.41 23.95
CA PRO A 43 7.97 -3.08 23.31
C PRO A 43 6.80 -3.14 24.30
N SER A 44 6.06 -2.06 24.45
CA SER A 44 4.93 -1.94 25.37
C SER A 44 3.59 -1.71 24.69
N LEU A 45 3.58 -1.31 23.42
CA LEU A 45 2.35 -1.12 22.66
C LEU A 45 1.91 -2.46 22.05
N SER A 46 0.87 -3.07 22.62
CA SER A 46 0.25 -4.28 22.10
C SER A 46 -0.86 -3.96 21.12
N VAL A 47 -0.79 -4.47 19.91
CA VAL A 47 -1.79 -4.28 18.85
C VAL A 47 -2.53 -5.57 18.61
N ASN A 48 -3.85 -5.53 18.64
CA ASN A 48 -4.72 -6.64 18.28
C ASN A 48 -5.35 -6.38 16.91
N PHE A 49 -4.94 -7.15 15.91
CA PHE A 49 -5.37 -6.95 14.52
C PHE A 49 -6.81 -7.42 14.26
N GLU A 50 -7.31 -8.41 15.02
CA GLU A 50 -8.69 -8.88 14.88
C GLU A 50 -9.68 -7.85 15.43
N LYS A 51 -9.32 -7.19 16.56
CA LYS A 51 -10.13 -6.14 17.18
C LYS A 51 -9.84 -4.76 16.60
N ASN A 52 -8.81 -4.65 15.80
CA ASN A 52 -8.36 -3.40 15.20
C ASN A 52 -8.08 -2.29 16.24
N THR A 53 -7.43 -2.67 17.35
CA THR A 53 -7.16 -1.78 18.50
C THR A 53 -5.76 -1.99 19.03
N ALA A 54 -5.23 -0.99 19.74
CA ALA A 54 -3.98 -1.09 20.45
C ALA A 54 -4.15 -0.77 21.95
N PHE A 55 -3.25 -1.32 22.76
CA PHE A 55 -3.15 -1.06 24.19
C PHE A 55 -1.70 -0.84 24.59
N ASP A 56 -1.42 0.28 25.22
CA ASP A 56 -0.10 0.62 25.72
C ASP A 56 0.01 0.21 27.21
N PHE A 57 0.79 -0.83 27.47
CA PHE A 57 1.05 -1.32 28.82
C PHE A 57 1.86 -0.33 29.68
N GLY A 58 2.62 0.56 29.06
CA GLY A 58 3.41 1.56 29.78
C GLY A 58 2.56 2.68 30.38
N THR A 59 1.50 3.09 29.69
CA THR A 59 0.62 4.20 30.10
C THR A 59 -0.79 3.75 30.49
N GLY A 60 -1.20 2.51 30.13
CA GLY A 60 -2.56 2.01 30.30
C GLY A 60 -3.55 2.58 29.26
N ALA A 61 -3.07 3.30 28.25
CA ALA A 61 -3.90 3.91 27.21
C ALA A 61 -4.41 2.87 26.21
N LYS A 62 -5.66 3.05 25.76
CA LYS A 62 -6.27 2.29 24.68
C LYS A 62 -6.41 3.16 23.44
N TYR A 63 -6.13 2.57 22.29
CA TYR A 63 -6.22 3.25 21.01
C TYR A 63 -7.10 2.46 20.04
N ASP A 64 -7.97 3.18 19.39
CA ASP A 64 -8.58 2.80 18.11
C ASP A 64 -7.83 3.52 16.96
N ASN A 65 -8.25 3.34 15.72
CA ASN A 65 -7.54 3.95 14.58
C ASN A 65 -7.47 5.48 14.67
N VAL A 66 -8.56 6.12 15.11
CA VAL A 66 -8.62 7.58 15.18
C VAL A 66 -7.74 8.10 16.31
N SER A 67 -7.88 7.55 17.52
CA SER A 67 -7.08 7.95 18.68
C SER A 67 -5.59 7.61 18.53
N LEU A 68 -5.27 6.54 17.81
CA LEU A 68 -3.88 6.21 17.47
C LEU A 68 -3.25 7.30 16.59
N VAL A 69 -3.93 7.72 15.52
CA VAL A 69 -3.44 8.81 14.65
C VAL A 69 -3.32 10.11 15.45
N GLN A 70 -4.30 10.42 16.30
CA GLN A 70 -4.23 11.60 17.19
C GLN A 70 -3.01 11.54 18.12
N GLY A 71 -2.75 10.38 18.71
CA GLY A 71 -1.60 10.17 19.59
C GLY A 71 -0.27 10.40 18.88
N ILE A 72 -0.11 9.84 17.69
CA ILE A 72 1.11 9.94 16.88
C ILE A 72 1.30 11.36 16.33
N LYS A 73 0.26 11.94 15.71
CA LYS A 73 0.35 13.25 15.04
C LYS A 73 0.12 14.45 15.95
N LYS A 74 -0.35 14.23 17.19
CA LYS A 74 -0.77 15.29 18.12
C LYS A 74 -1.79 16.24 17.48
N CYS A 75 -2.82 15.68 16.83
CA CYS A 75 -3.80 16.40 16.02
C CYS A 75 -5.23 16.22 16.55
N SER A 76 -6.17 17.01 16.03
CA SER A 76 -7.60 16.89 16.32
C SER A 76 -8.22 15.65 15.68
N VAL A 77 -9.44 15.27 16.12
CA VAL A 77 -10.21 14.18 15.51
C VAL A 77 -10.47 14.43 14.02
N SER A 78 -10.76 15.68 13.65
CA SER A 78 -11.03 16.06 12.25
C SER A 78 -9.80 15.83 11.37
N GLU A 79 -8.63 16.22 11.82
CA GLU A 79 -7.37 16.04 11.10
C GLU A 79 -6.97 14.57 11.05
N ALA A 80 -7.23 13.80 12.12
CA ALA A 80 -7.02 12.35 12.13
C ALA A 80 -7.92 11.64 11.09
N LEU A 81 -9.20 12.01 11.01
CA LEU A 81 -10.12 11.47 10.01
C LEU A 81 -9.72 11.85 8.58
N GLU A 82 -9.23 13.07 8.37
CA GLU A 82 -8.72 13.50 7.07
C GLU A 82 -7.50 12.67 6.67
N TYR A 83 -6.59 12.43 7.60
CA TYR A 83 -5.44 11.56 7.39
C TYR A 83 -5.86 10.13 7.03
N LEU A 84 -6.89 9.58 7.70
CA LEU A 84 -7.37 8.23 7.50
C LEU A 84 -8.11 8.02 6.18
N LYS A 85 -8.66 9.08 5.56
CA LYS A 85 -9.32 8.98 4.24
C LYS A 85 -8.42 8.39 3.15
N ARG A 86 -7.11 8.54 3.24
CA ARG A 86 -6.15 7.98 2.27
C ARG A 86 -6.10 6.44 2.25
N PHE A 87 -6.58 5.79 3.33
CA PHE A 87 -6.70 4.34 3.43
C PHE A 87 -8.10 3.83 3.09
N ASP A 88 -9.02 4.73 2.74
CA ASP A 88 -10.36 4.36 2.33
C ASP A 88 -10.33 3.88 0.88
N TYR A 89 -10.02 2.60 0.68
CA TYR A 89 -10.05 1.94 -0.62
C TYR A 89 -11.47 1.64 -1.13
N SER A 90 -12.51 2.03 -0.40
CA SER A 90 -13.90 2.02 -0.86
C SER A 90 -14.17 3.20 -1.81
N ILE A 91 -13.27 3.44 -2.75
CA ILE A 91 -13.58 4.22 -3.94
C ILE A 91 -14.52 3.31 -4.75
N PRO A 92 -15.81 3.66 -4.90
CA PRO A 92 -16.64 2.93 -5.85
C PRO A 92 -15.96 3.10 -7.21
N ILE A 93 -15.69 1.96 -7.88
CA ILE A 93 -15.19 1.87 -9.26
C ILE A 93 -16.16 2.56 -10.24
N ASN A 94 -17.12 3.33 -9.75
CA ASN A 94 -18.19 4.05 -10.49
C ASN A 94 -18.16 5.58 -10.27
N LYS A 95 -16.99 6.20 -10.15
CA LYS A 95 -16.86 7.51 -10.78
C LYS A 95 -16.37 7.25 -12.20
N LYS A 96 -17.29 7.35 -13.22
CA LYS A 96 -16.89 7.77 -14.54
C LYS A 96 -15.82 8.84 -14.33
N MET A 97 -14.58 8.50 -14.59
CA MET A 97 -13.58 9.48 -14.94
C MET A 97 -14.13 10.10 -16.22
N GLU A 98 -14.84 11.20 -16.08
CA GLU A 98 -14.92 12.16 -17.16
C GLU A 98 -13.48 12.44 -17.50
N ASN A 99 -13.14 12.17 -18.74
CA ASN A 99 -11.82 12.35 -19.32
C ASN A 99 -11.36 13.80 -19.13
N GLU A 100 -10.82 14.15 -17.95
CA GLU A 100 -9.77 15.13 -17.92
C GLU A 100 -8.56 14.42 -18.49
N ASP A 101 -8.09 14.88 -19.62
CA ASP A 101 -6.97 14.36 -20.38
C ASP A 101 -5.83 13.91 -19.45
N PHE A 102 -5.87 12.64 -19.06
CA PHE A 102 -4.72 11.98 -18.46
C PHE A 102 -3.70 11.81 -19.57
N LYS A 103 -3.00 12.90 -19.89
CA LYS A 103 -1.77 12.81 -20.67
C LYS A 103 -0.75 12.11 -19.75
N PRO A 104 -0.43 10.84 -20.01
CA PRO A 104 0.63 10.20 -19.25
C PRO A 104 1.89 11.03 -19.46
N LYS A 105 2.49 11.53 -18.37
CA LYS A 105 3.81 12.16 -18.39
C LYS A 105 4.94 11.12 -18.62
N SER A 106 4.61 9.92 -19.05
CA SER A 106 5.57 8.96 -19.55
C SER A 106 5.78 9.26 -21.03
N GLY A 107 6.96 9.76 -21.36
CA GLY A 107 7.34 10.13 -22.72
C GLY A 107 7.50 8.90 -23.65
N TYR A 108 6.77 7.81 -23.40
CA TYR A 108 6.74 6.64 -24.27
C TYR A 108 5.38 6.51 -24.96
N GLN A 109 5.40 6.04 -26.20
CA GLN A 109 4.23 5.73 -27.00
C GLN A 109 4.25 4.24 -27.35
N ILE A 110 3.18 3.51 -27.00
CA ILE A 110 3.05 2.10 -27.40
C ILE A 110 2.77 2.08 -28.90
N LEU A 111 3.61 1.34 -29.63
CA LEU A 111 3.50 1.18 -31.09
C LEU A 111 2.72 -0.09 -31.46
N GLU A 112 3.01 -1.20 -30.77
CA GLU A 112 2.43 -2.49 -31.05
C GLU A 112 2.40 -3.39 -29.81
N ILE A 113 1.38 -4.22 -29.67
CA ILE A 113 1.31 -5.32 -28.70
C ILE A 113 0.97 -6.59 -29.47
N LYS A 114 1.83 -7.61 -29.33
CA LYS A 114 1.66 -8.88 -30.04
C LYS A 114 2.07 -10.08 -29.19
N GLU A 115 1.97 -11.27 -29.75
CA GLU A 115 2.50 -12.50 -29.13
C GLU A 115 4.03 -12.43 -29.03
N VAL A 116 4.59 -13.12 -28.01
CA VAL A 116 6.05 -13.11 -27.79
C VAL A 116 6.75 -13.91 -28.90
N GLU A 117 7.38 -13.20 -29.82
CA GLU A 117 8.10 -13.77 -30.97
C GLU A 117 9.57 -13.38 -31.01
N HIS A 118 9.95 -12.26 -30.40
CA HIS A 118 11.31 -11.76 -30.47
C HIS A 118 12.30 -12.76 -29.82
N PRO A 119 13.37 -13.18 -30.55
CA PRO A 119 14.30 -14.21 -30.08
C PRO A 119 14.92 -13.92 -28.69
N SER A 120 15.30 -12.67 -28.43
CA SER A 120 15.90 -12.26 -27.15
C SER A 120 14.92 -12.39 -25.97
N LEU A 121 13.61 -12.13 -26.18
CA LEU A 121 12.59 -12.31 -25.15
C LEU A 121 12.33 -13.79 -24.88
N ILE A 122 12.31 -14.61 -25.92
CA ILE A 122 12.18 -16.08 -25.80
C ILE A 122 13.37 -16.65 -25.02
N GLU A 123 14.58 -16.21 -25.33
CA GLU A 123 15.79 -16.62 -24.61
C GLU A 123 15.78 -16.16 -23.15
N TYR A 124 15.35 -14.93 -22.88
CA TYR A 124 15.14 -14.42 -21.54
C TYR A 124 14.16 -15.28 -20.73
N LEU A 125 13.01 -15.63 -21.31
CA LEU A 125 12.03 -16.49 -20.65
C LEU A 125 12.60 -17.89 -20.35
N LYS A 126 13.37 -18.48 -21.27
CA LYS A 126 14.06 -19.77 -21.05
C LYS A 126 15.06 -19.69 -19.90
N THR A 127 15.90 -18.66 -19.90
CA THR A 127 16.91 -18.45 -18.85
C THR A 127 16.27 -18.29 -17.46
N ARG A 128 15.11 -17.64 -17.38
CA ARG A 128 14.33 -17.46 -16.16
C ARG A 128 13.43 -18.65 -15.80
N LYS A 129 13.42 -19.71 -16.60
CA LYS A 129 12.53 -20.89 -16.46
C LYS A 129 11.03 -20.53 -16.54
N LEU A 130 10.70 -19.48 -17.28
CA LEU A 130 9.35 -18.97 -17.48
C LEU A 130 8.78 -19.31 -18.87
N ALA A 131 9.40 -20.23 -19.60
CA ALA A 131 9.00 -20.57 -20.96
C ALA A 131 7.55 -21.10 -21.07
N SER A 132 7.02 -21.71 -20.00
CA SER A 132 5.62 -22.17 -19.93
C SER A 132 4.60 -21.01 -19.91
N LEU A 133 4.99 -19.82 -19.49
CA LEU A 133 4.12 -18.65 -19.42
C LEU A 133 4.13 -17.83 -20.72
N LYS A 134 4.83 -18.29 -21.77
CA LYS A 134 4.93 -17.55 -23.03
C LYS A 134 3.57 -17.19 -23.62
N SER A 135 2.57 -18.05 -23.53
CA SER A 135 1.22 -17.83 -24.06
C SER A 135 0.38 -16.83 -23.24
N GLU A 136 0.80 -16.54 -22.00
CA GLU A 136 0.12 -15.61 -21.10
C GLU A 136 0.74 -14.20 -21.16
N LEU A 137 1.89 -14.08 -21.81
CA LEU A 137 2.65 -12.82 -21.91
C LEU A 137 2.49 -12.23 -23.31
N LYS A 138 2.64 -10.92 -23.40
CA LYS A 138 2.64 -10.16 -24.65
C LYS A 138 3.95 -9.44 -24.84
N GLU A 139 4.39 -9.36 -26.07
CA GLU A 139 5.51 -8.55 -26.50
C GLU A 139 5.01 -7.14 -26.82
N ILE A 140 5.59 -6.13 -26.19
CA ILE A 140 5.22 -4.72 -26.36
C ILE A 140 6.36 -4.00 -27.08
N HIS A 141 6.05 -3.33 -28.18
CA HIS A 141 6.94 -2.39 -28.86
C HIS A 141 6.53 -0.97 -28.52
N TYR A 142 7.48 -0.13 -28.11
CA TYR A 142 7.20 1.25 -27.73
C TYR A 142 8.33 2.19 -28.12
N GLU A 143 7.98 3.43 -28.33
CA GLU A 143 8.92 4.52 -28.56
C GLU A 143 9.12 5.34 -27.29
N LEU A 144 10.35 5.66 -26.97
CA LEU A 144 10.72 6.54 -25.87
C LEU A 144 11.81 7.50 -26.37
N ASN A 145 11.54 8.80 -26.31
CA ASN A 145 12.48 9.85 -26.74
C ASN A 145 13.02 9.63 -28.17
N GLY A 146 12.15 9.24 -29.10
CA GLY A 146 12.52 9.00 -30.51
C GLY A 146 13.31 7.72 -30.77
N LYS A 147 13.38 6.80 -29.80
CA LYS A 147 14.02 5.48 -29.91
C LYS A 147 13.00 4.37 -29.66
N ASN A 148 13.08 3.31 -30.47
CA ASN A 148 12.22 2.14 -30.34
C ASN A 148 12.80 1.13 -29.37
N TYR A 149 11.94 0.60 -28.54
CA TYR A 149 12.23 -0.43 -27.54
C TYR A 149 11.19 -1.55 -27.63
N PHE A 150 11.53 -2.71 -27.07
CA PHE A 150 10.59 -3.82 -26.91
C PHE A 150 10.78 -4.46 -25.52
N GLY A 151 9.72 -5.10 -25.02
CA GLY A 151 9.70 -5.75 -23.71
C GLY A 151 8.54 -6.72 -23.57
N LEU A 152 8.39 -7.30 -22.38
CA LEU A 152 7.27 -8.14 -21.95
C LEU A 152 6.37 -7.36 -21.01
#